data_f96cf06e608695948b38225c8894bbcb
#
_entry.id   f96cf06e608695948b38225c8894bbcb
#
_cell.length_a   1.000
_cell.length_b   1.000
_cell.length_c   1.000
_cell.angle_alpha   90.00
_cell.angle_beta   90.00
_cell.angle_gamma   90.00
#
_symmetry.space_group_name_H-M   'P 1'
#
loop_
_entity.id
_entity.type
_entity.pdbx_description
1 polymer ?
#
loop_
_entity_poly.entity_id
_entity_poly.type
_entity_poly.pdbx_seq_one_letter_code
_entity_poly.pdbx_strand_id
1 'polypeptide(L)'
;MGIKRSLIVISVFIAFAAEANTYAVYLKDKLGSSFSVQHPEAFLSEKAIARRTRQQIPITETDLPVSIAYQNALKQFAVQLNYSSKWLNCLVLEASPTTIQAIKLLPFVIEVREIDNGQKSAAKTDAKFETLNANTFSDFDVDTYYGASTVQNQMIHVDFLHKRGYKGDGVIVGHFDNGCFNAANIQGFDSLLQTSRFVGARDIVDGNDNVFNDGTHGTSTLSCLAANAPGKMVGTSPNASFYLLRTENNNSETIQEEYNWVYGAEVADSIGVEVFTTSLGYTTFDNNMSNHTYADLNGNKTPITIAANIAARKGIIVLNSAGNEGAKPWFYISAPADADSILAIGAVDGKGEIAKFSSYGPNAAGR
;
A
#
# COMPACT_ATOMS: atom_id res chain seq x y z
N MET A 1 -41.32 13.76 65.13
CA MET A 1 -41.36 13.21 63.76
C MET A 1 -40.21 13.81 62.99
N GLY A 2 -39.07 13.18 62.99
CA GLY A 2 -37.81 13.70 62.48
C GLY A 2 -37.54 13.10 61.07
N ILE A 3 -37.47 13.92 60.05
CA ILE A 3 -37.16 13.54 58.68
C ILE A 3 -35.63 13.45 58.57
N LYS A 4 -35.11 12.23 58.45
CA LYS A 4 -33.71 12.00 58.08
C LYS A 4 -33.55 12.28 56.58
N ARG A 5 -32.81 13.34 56.23
CA ARG A 5 -32.36 13.58 54.84
C ARG A 5 -31.09 12.73 54.59
N SER A 6 -31.25 11.71 53.75
CA SER A 6 -30.11 10.95 53.21
C SER A 6 -29.49 11.79 52.05
N LEU A 7 -28.26 12.19 52.23
CA LEU A 7 -27.43 12.77 51.15
C LEU A 7 -26.96 11.63 50.25
N ILE A 8 -27.47 11.57 49.01
CA ILE A 8 -26.91 10.69 47.96
C ILE A 8 -25.76 11.44 47.33
N VAL A 9 -24.53 11.03 47.60
CA VAL A 9 -23.35 11.51 46.88
C VAL A 9 -23.25 10.73 45.58
N ILE A 10 -23.64 11.37 44.47
CA ILE A 10 -23.43 10.82 43.12
C ILE A 10 -21.99 11.17 42.75
N SER A 11 -21.10 10.20 42.87
CA SER A 11 -19.74 10.28 42.31
C SER A 11 -19.82 10.18 40.79
N VAL A 12 -19.75 11.31 40.10
CA VAL A 12 -19.60 11.35 38.66
C VAL A 12 -18.15 10.96 38.36
N PHE A 13 -17.94 9.70 37.98
CA PHE A 13 -16.69 9.29 37.34
C PHE A 13 -16.67 9.90 35.94
N ILE A 14 -16.00 11.04 35.77
CA ILE A 14 -15.58 11.53 34.47
C ILE A 14 -14.43 10.61 34.04
N ALA A 15 -14.75 9.56 33.32
CA ALA A 15 -13.74 8.80 32.58
C ALA A 15 -13.24 9.76 31.47
N PHE A 16 -12.06 10.36 31.67
CA PHE A 16 -11.29 10.88 30.55
C PHE A 16 -11.00 9.67 29.66
N ALA A 17 -11.72 9.52 28.56
CA ALA A 17 -11.28 8.66 27.48
C ALA A 17 -9.93 9.23 27.02
N ALA A 18 -8.84 8.61 27.45
CA ALA A 18 -7.54 8.91 26.88
C ALA A 18 -7.66 8.66 25.37
N GLU A 19 -7.30 9.63 24.54
CA GLU A 19 -7.28 9.45 23.11
C GLU A 19 -6.44 8.22 22.78
N ALA A 20 -7.00 7.28 22.03
CA ALA A 20 -6.30 6.10 21.59
C ALA A 20 -5.46 6.47 20.38
N ASN A 21 -4.16 6.18 20.45
CA ASN A 21 -3.25 6.30 19.31
C ASN A 21 -3.10 4.94 18.65
N THR A 22 -2.64 4.93 17.40
CA THR A 22 -2.34 3.70 16.68
C THR A 22 -0.88 3.31 16.86
N TYR A 23 -0.66 2.03 17.13
CA TYR A 23 0.66 1.48 17.40
C TYR A 23 0.93 0.22 16.58
N ALA A 24 2.18 0.05 16.14
CA ALA A 24 2.72 -1.21 15.65
C ALA A 24 3.48 -1.91 16.80
N VAL A 25 2.98 -3.07 17.22
CA VAL A 25 3.55 -3.89 18.29
C VAL A 25 4.30 -5.07 17.67
N TYR A 26 5.63 -5.03 17.68
CA TYR A 26 6.49 -6.05 17.10
C TYR A 26 6.71 -7.22 18.07
N LEU A 27 6.66 -8.41 17.51
CA LEU A 27 6.71 -9.67 18.26
C LEU A 27 8.01 -10.42 17.96
N LYS A 28 8.54 -11.12 18.98
CA LYS A 28 9.85 -11.78 18.88
C LYS A 28 9.89 -12.97 17.91
N ASP A 29 8.79 -13.70 17.78
CA ASP A 29 8.70 -14.93 17.02
C ASP A 29 7.22 -15.24 16.65
N LYS A 30 6.97 -16.41 16.09
CA LYS A 30 5.63 -16.91 15.73
C LYS A 30 5.24 -18.16 16.52
N LEU A 31 5.78 -18.34 17.73
CA LEU A 31 5.47 -19.49 18.57
C LEU A 31 3.96 -19.55 18.86
N GLY A 32 3.42 -20.76 18.81
CA GLY A 32 1.97 -20.98 18.98
C GLY A 32 1.13 -20.58 17.76
N SER A 33 1.76 -20.41 16.59
CA SER A 33 1.01 -20.36 15.32
C SER A 33 0.31 -21.70 15.10
N SER A 34 -0.95 -21.66 14.67
CA SER A 34 -1.70 -22.85 14.24
C SER A 34 -1.37 -23.26 12.80
N PHE A 35 -0.52 -22.51 12.12
CA PHE A 35 -0.11 -22.73 10.74
C PHE A 35 1.29 -23.33 10.65
N SER A 36 1.55 -24.08 9.59
CA SER A 36 2.83 -24.74 9.33
C SER A 36 3.28 -24.50 7.89
N VAL A 37 4.59 -24.32 7.68
CA VAL A 37 5.17 -24.19 6.33
C VAL A 37 5.01 -25.46 5.48
N GLN A 38 4.73 -26.61 6.10
CA GLN A 38 4.44 -27.88 5.42
C GLN A 38 3.01 -27.91 4.85
N HIS A 39 2.12 -27.02 5.30
CA HIS A 39 0.73 -26.92 4.88
C HIS A 39 0.41 -25.49 4.42
N PRO A 40 1.09 -25.00 3.35
CA PRO A 40 0.94 -23.62 2.89
C PRO A 40 -0.45 -23.31 2.33
N GLU A 41 -1.19 -24.30 1.89
CA GLU A 41 -2.57 -24.18 1.41
C GLU A 41 -3.55 -23.63 2.45
N ALA A 42 -3.15 -23.66 3.73
CA ALA A 42 -3.94 -23.10 4.81
C ALA A 42 -3.89 -21.55 4.87
N PHE A 43 -2.92 -20.92 4.20
CA PHE A 43 -2.71 -19.45 4.26
C PHE A 43 -2.23 -18.83 2.94
N LEU A 44 -1.98 -19.62 1.91
CA LEU A 44 -1.65 -19.17 0.54
C LEU A 44 -2.59 -19.83 -0.46
N SER A 45 -2.99 -19.08 -1.48
CA SER A 45 -3.76 -19.63 -2.60
C SER A 45 -2.91 -20.59 -3.45
N GLU A 46 -3.57 -21.43 -4.26
CA GLU A 46 -2.89 -22.28 -5.23
C GLU A 46 -1.99 -21.47 -6.18
N LYS A 47 -2.42 -20.27 -6.61
CA LYS A 47 -1.63 -19.37 -7.46
C LYS A 47 -0.38 -18.87 -6.75
N ALA A 48 -0.48 -18.51 -5.48
CA ALA A 48 0.67 -18.08 -4.68
C ALA A 48 1.69 -19.22 -4.54
N ILE A 49 1.23 -20.42 -4.24
CA ILE A 49 2.07 -21.62 -4.15
C ILE A 49 2.72 -21.94 -5.51
N ALA A 50 1.93 -21.92 -6.60
CA ALA A 50 2.44 -22.17 -7.96
C ALA A 50 3.51 -21.15 -8.38
N ARG A 51 3.34 -19.84 -8.04
CA ARG A 51 4.36 -18.81 -8.27
C ARG A 51 5.67 -19.18 -7.56
N ARG A 52 5.60 -19.51 -6.25
CA ARG A 52 6.79 -19.92 -5.47
C ARG A 52 7.47 -21.14 -6.06
N THR A 53 6.70 -22.16 -6.40
CA THR A 53 7.21 -23.40 -6.99
C THR A 53 7.90 -23.15 -8.34
N ARG A 54 7.25 -22.38 -9.24
CA ARG A 54 7.81 -22.04 -10.56
C ARG A 54 9.13 -21.29 -10.44
N GLN A 55 9.28 -20.45 -9.44
CA GLN A 55 10.48 -19.64 -9.21
C GLN A 55 11.46 -20.26 -8.22
N GLN A 56 11.17 -21.46 -7.72
CA GLN A 56 12.00 -22.18 -6.73
C GLN A 56 12.21 -21.40 -5.42
N ILE A 57 11.19 -20.64 -4.99
CA ILE A 57 11.20 -19.83 -3.77
C ILE A 57 10.59 -20.67 -2.63
N PRO A 58 11.35 -20.94 -1.54
CA PRO A 58 10.82 -21.69 -0.42
C PRO A 58 9.75 -20.90 0.36
N ILE A 59 8.77 -21.62 0.90
CA ILE A 59 7.86 -21.10 1.90
C ILE A 59 8.56 -21.18 3.25
N THR A 60 8.56 -20.08 3.99
CA THR A 60 9.36 -19.92 5.22
C THR A 60 8.49 -19.39 6.37
N GLU A 61 9.05 -19.28 7.55
CA GLU A 61 8.35 -18.73 8.72
C GLU A 61 7.81 -17.31 8.49
N THR A 62 8.44 -16.52 7.60
CA THR A 62 7.94 -15.18 7.25
C THR A 62 6.59 -15.23 6.51
N ASP A 63 6.21 -16.38 5.98
CA ASP A 63 4.91 -16.58 5.31
C ASP A 63 3.80 -16.93 6.31
N LEU A 64 4.15 -17.46 7.48
CA LEU A 64 3.18 -17.84 8.49
C LEU A 64 2.44 -16.62 9.07
N PRO A 65 1.13 -16.71 9.28
CA PRO A 65 0.39 -15.70 10.04
C PRO A 65 0.99 -15.47 11.44
N VAL A 66 0.76 -14.29 11.97
CA VAL A 66 1.17 -13.92 13.32
C VAL A 66 0.52 -14.85 14.36
N SER A 67 1.28 -15.22 15.40
CA SER A 67 0.83 -16.12 16.48
C SER A 67 -0.53 -15.72 17.04
N ILE A 68 -1.51 -16.60 16.94
CA ILE A 68 -2.85 -16.39 17.51
C ILE A 68 -2.79 -16.32 19.06
N ALA A 69 -1.81 -17.00 19.68
CA ALA A 69 -1.60 -16.94 21.12
C ALA A 69 -1.21 -15.52 21.55
N TYR A 70 -0.33 -14.86 20.80
CA TYR A 70 0.06 -13.48 21.08
C TYR A 70 -1.07 -12.49 20.80
N GLN A 71 -1.81 -12.69 19.70
CA GLN A 71 -3.01 -11.88 19.42
C GLN A 71 -4.03 -11.97 20.57
N ASN A 72 -4.30 -13.19 21.05
CA ASN A 72 -5.23 -13.41 22.17
C ASN A 72 -4.71 -12.82 23.48
N ALA A 73 -3.39 -12.87 23.75
CA ALA A 73 -2.81 -12.24 24.91
C ALA A 73 -2.97 -10.71 24.87
N LEU A 74 -2.80 -10.08 23.71
CA LEU A 74 -3.01 -8.63 23.56
C LEU A 74 -4.48 -8.23 23.66
N LYS A 75 -5.41 -9.06 23.22
CA LYS A 75 -6.86 -8.83 23.39
C LYS A 75 -7.35 -8.83 24.84
N GLN A 76 -6.51 -9.27 25.80
CA GLN A 76 -6.80 -9.14 27.23
C GLN A 76 -6.70 -7.69 27.72
N PHE A 77 -6.02 -6.84 26.97
CA PHE A 77 -5.91 -5.40 27.23
C PHE A 77 -7.04 -4.64 26.52
N ALA A 78 -7.27 -3.39 26.94
CA ALA A 78 -8.20 -2.50 26.26
C ALA A 78 -7.60 -1.99 24.93
N VAL A 79 -7.60 -2.85 23.89
CA VAL A 79 -7.06 -2.57 22.57
C VAL A 79 -8.08 -2.90 21.47
N GLN A 80 -8.03 -2.15 20.39
CA GLN A 80 -8.68 -2.51 19.15
C GLN A 80 -7.60 -2.97 18.16
N LEU A 81 -7.69 -4.24 17.74
CA LEU A 81 -6.76 -4.79 16.74
C LEU A 81 -7.27 -4.44 15.35
N ASN A 82 -6.50 -3.69 14.58
CA ASN A 82 -6.83 -3.32 13.21
C ASN A 82 -6.46 -4.44 12.23
N TYR A 83 -5.19 -4.85 12.25
CA TYR A 83 -4.69 -5.98 11.45
C TYR A 83 -3.35 -6.49 12.00
N SER A 84 -2.88 -7.60 11.41
CA SER A 84 -1.57 -8.18 11.72
C SER A 84 -0.70 -8.26 10.47
N SER A 85 0.59 -7.95 10.59
CA SER A 85 1.57 -8.14 9.53
C SER A 85 2.39 -9.41 9.78
N LYS A 86 2.31 -10.35 8.84
CA LYS A 86 3.12 -11.58 8.88
C LYS A 86 4.57 -11.33 8.49
N TRP A 87 4.84 -10.36 7.60
CA TRP A 87 6.19 -10.05 7.14
C TRP A 87 7.01 -9.28 8.15
N LEU A 88 6.40 -8.30 8.81
CA LEU A 88 7.03 -7.53 9.89
C LEU A 88 6.89 -8.20 11.25
N ASN A 89 6.10 -9.27 11.36
CA ASN A 89 5.74 -9.93 12.61
C ASN A 89 5.25 -8.96 13.69
N CYS A 90 4.29 -8.13 13.32
CA CYS A 90 3.71 -7.13 14.22
C CYS A 90 2.18 -7.12 14.16
N LEU A 91 1.59 -6.48 15.18
CA LEU A 91 0.16 -6.18 15.25
C LEU A 91 -0.02 -4.67 15.19
N VAL A 92 -0.90 -4.20 14.32
CA VAL A 92 -1.33 -2.80 14.28
C VAL A 92 -2.62 -2.70 15.08
N LEU A 93 -2.61 -1.86 16.11
CA LEU A 93 -3.71 -1.74 17.07
C LEU A 93 -3.85 -0.32 17.62
N GLU A 94 -5.06 0.00 18.07
CA GLU A 94 -5.35 1.23 18.80
C GLU A 94 -5.37 0.93 20.31
N ALA A 95 -4.74 1.81 21.06
CA ALA A 95 -4.67 1.71 22.54
C ALA A 95 -4.40 3.07 23.18
N SER A 96 -4.73 3.18 24.46
CA SER A 96 -4.26 4.32 25.24
C SER A 96 -2.75 4.24 25.53
N PRO A 97 -2.05 5.39 25.70
CA PRO A 97 -0.64 5.39 26.10
C PRO A 97 -0.36 4.56 27.38
N THR A 98 -1.31 4.55 28.33
CA THR A 98 -1.19 3.75 29.56
C THR A 98 -1.23 2.25 29.27
N THR A 99 -2.16 1.81 28.39
CA THR A 99 -2.25 0.40 27.96
C THR A 99 -0.96 -0.05 27.30
N ILE A 100 -0.38 0.79 26.46
CA ILE A 100 0.88 0.51 25.75
C ILE A 100 2.06 0.29 26.71
N GLN A 101 2.14 1.01 27.83
CA GLN A 101 3.20 0.76 28.83
C GLN A 101 3.11 -0.66 29.40
N ALA A 102 1.90 -1.18 29.62
CA ALA A 102 1.73 -2.56 30.08
C ALA A 102 2.08 -3.59 28.97
N ILE A 103 1.71 -3.30 27.73
CA ILE A 103 2.03 -4.16 26.57
C ILE A 103 3.53 -4.26 26.34
N LYS A 104 4.28 -3.18 26.51
CA LYS A 104 5.76 -3.17 26.40
C LYS A 104 6.47 -4.12 27.38
N LEU A 105 5.81 -4.49 28.48
CA LEU A 105 6.38 -5.40 29.48
C LEU A 105 6.15 -6.88 29.16
N LEU A 106 5.38 -7.20 28.12
CA LEU A 106 5.11 -8.58 27.75
C LEU A 106 6.37 -9.26 27.17
N PRO A 107 6.69 -10.48 27.57
CA PRO A 107 7.98 -11.13 27.22
C PRO A 107 8.12 -11.48 25.75
N PHE A 108 7.04 -11.39 24.97
CA PHE A 108 7.02 -11.64 23.53
C PHE A 108 6.96 -10.34 22.70
N VAL A 109 6.87 -9.17 23.32
CA VAL A 109 6.93 -7.87 22.66
C VAL A 109 8.38 -7.39 22.64
N ILE A 110 8.91 -7.08 21.46
CA ILE A 110 10.29 -6.61 21.30
C ILE A 110 10.38 -5.12 21.07
N GLU A 111 9.35 -4.54 20.45
CA GLU A 111 9.29 -3.11 20.14
C GLU A 111 7.83 -2.66 20.02
N VAL A 112 7.57 -1.40 20.37
CA VAL A 112 6.28 -0.74 20.11
C VAL A 112 6.57 0.63 19.51
N ARG A 113 6.05 0.87 18.30
CA ARG A 113 6.12 2.16 17.58
C ARG A 113 4.76 2.79 17.56
N GLU A 114 4.67 4.07 17.89
CA GLU A 114 3.50 4.89 17.61
C GLU A 114 3.54 5.25 16.13
N ILE A 115 2.45 4.98 15.42
CA ILE A 115 2.37 5.15 13.96
C ILE A 115 1.30 6.16 13.52
N ASP A 116 0.34 6.44 14.39
CA ASP A 116 -0.59 7.56 14.25
C ASP A 116 -1.06 7.99 15.64
N ASN A 117 -1.05 9.29 15.90
CA ASN A 117 -1.52 9.89 17.15
C ASN A 117 -2.77 10.76 16.98
N GLY A 118 -3.44 10.65 15.81
CA GLY A 118 -4.63 11.42 15.49
C GLY A 118 -4.40 12.94 15.31
N GLN A 119 -3.15 13.41 15.39
CA GLN A 119 -2.82 14.80 15.11
C GLN A 119 -2.97 15.06 13.60
N LYS A 120 -4.01 15.81 13.25
CA LYS A 120 -4.15 16.29 11.86
C LYS A 120 -3.27 17.52 11.69
N SER A 121 -2.43 17.52 10.67
CA SER A 121 -1.78 18.73 10.19
C SER A 121 -2.87 19.74 9.82
N ALA A 122 -2.62 21.02 10.07
CA ALA A 122 -3.42 22.07 9.44
C ALA A 122 -3.43 21.76 7.93
N ALA A 123 -4.64 21.59 7.38
CA ALA A 123 -4.86 21.07 6.02
C ALA A 123 -3.77 21.55 5.06
N LYS A 124 -2.93 20.63 4.59
CA LYS A 124 -2.10 20.91 3.43
C LYS A 124 -3.08 21.15 2.28
N THR A 125 -3.19 22.41 1.87
CA THR A 125 -4.04 22.82 0.73
C THR A 125 -3.47 22.32 -0.60
N ASP A 126 -2.27 21.77 -0.58
CA ASP A 126 -1.66 21.14 -1.75
C ASP A 126 -2.21 19.72 -1.85
N ALA A 127 -2.89 19.45 -2.96
CA ALA A 127 -3.41 18.12 -3.22
C ALA A 127 -2.27 17.09 -3.06
N LYS A 128 -2.48 16.09 -2.20
CA LYS A 128 -1.55 14.97 -1.96
C LYS A 128 -1.10 14.32 -3.29
N PHE A 129 -1.97 14.43 -4.28
CA PHE A 129 -1.77 13.96 -5.64
C PHE A 129 -1.87 15.12 -6.61
N GLU A 130 -0.76 15.47 -7.27
CA GLU A 130 -0.74 16.54 -8.29
C GLU A 130 -1.46 16.06 -9.55
N THR A 131 -2.43 16.86 -10.02
CA THR A 131 -3.01 16.66 -11.35
C THR A 131 -2.10 17.31 -12.36
N LEU A 132 -1.34 16.52 -13.10
CA LEU A 132 -0.49 17.04 -14.18
C LEU A 132 -1.36 17.44 -15.36
N ASN A 133 -1.30 18.70 -15.77
CA ASN A 133 -1.91 19.17 -17.00
C ASN A 133 -1.24 18.46 -18.20
N ALA A 134 -2.03 17.73 -18.97
CA ALA A 134 -1.57 17.14 -20.20
C ALA A 134 -1.14 18.23 -21.18
N ASN A 135 0.15 18.39 -21.40
CA ASN A 135 0.65 19.18 -22.51
C ASN A 135 0.30 18.48 -23.82
N THR A 136 -0.20 19.23 -24.77
CA THR A 136 -0.53 18.76 -26.12
C THR A 136 0.74 18.25 -26.81
N PHE A 137 0.78 16.95 -27.09
CA PHE A 137 1.85 16.30 -27.86
C PHE A 137 1.52 16.44 -29.35
N SER A 138 2.33 17.16 -30.12
CA SER A 138 2.07 17.46 -31.52
C SER A 138 2.79 16.57 -32.55
N ASP A 139 3.70 15.70 -32.12
CA ASP A 139 4.66 15.05 -33.02
C ASP A 139 4.53 13.53 -33.17
N PHE A 140 3.43 12.91 -32.66
CA PHE A 140 3.21 11.47 -32.81
C PHE A 140 2.04 11.19 -33.74
N ASP A 141 2.22 10.23 -34.65
CA ASP A 141 1.11 9.65 -35.41
C ASP A 141 0.12 9.00 -34.44
N VAL A 142 -1.05 9.59 -34.30
CA VAL A 142 -2.09 9.09 -33.39
C VAL A 142 -2.56 7.73 -33.91
N ASP A 143 -2.16 6.66 -33.18
CA ASP A 143 -2.73 5.34 -33.41
C ASP A 143 -4.20 5.37 -32.98
N THR A 144 -5.10 5.18 -33.93
CA THR A 144 -6.55 5.24 -33.71
C THR A 144 -7.02 4.22 -32.67
N TYR A 145 -6.28 3.16 -32.39
CA TYR A 145 -6.60 2.17 -31.37
C TYR A 145 -6.35 2.70 -29.95
N TYR A 146 -5.22 3.38 -29.73
CA TYR A 146 -4.84 3.85 -28.40
C TYR A 146 -5.47 5.20 -28.01
N GLY A 147 -5.87 6.01 -28.98
CA GLY A 147 -6.44 7.33 -28.73
C GLY A 147 -5.49 8.19 -27.85
N ALA A 148 -5.97 8.71 -26.73
CA ALA A 148 -5.20 9.59 -25.85
C ALA A 148 -3.97 8.93 -25.21
N SER A 149 -3.87 7.61 -25.21
CA SER A 149 -2.72 6.87 -24.64
C SER A 149 -1.67 6.43 -25.67
N THR A 150 -1.74 6.94 -26.90
CA THR A 150 -0.83 6.58 -27.99
C THR A 150 0.63 6.80 -27.60
N VAL A 151 0.98 8.00 -27.14
CA VAL A 151 2.37 8.38 -26.85
C VAL A 151 2.98 7.48 -25.77
N GLN A 152 2.27 7.29 -24.66
CA GLN A 152 2.75 6.46 -23.55
C GLN A 152 3.01 5.02 -23.98
N ASN A 153 2.09 4.43 -24.78
CA ASN A 153 2.20 3.05 -25.23
C ASN A 153 3.30 2.86 -26.26
N GLN A 154 3.45 3.80 -27.20
CA GLN A 154 4.50 3.74 -28.21
C GLN A 154 5.90 3.99 -27.63
N MET A 155 6.03 4.92 -26.67
CA MET A 155 7.30 5.27 -26.05
C MET A 155 7.98 4.05 -25.40
N ILE A 156 7.19 3.16 -24.78
CA ILE A 156 7.70 1.94 -24.14
C ILE A 156 7.43 0.68 -24.99
N HIS A 157 7.09 0.84 -26.27
CA HIS A 157 6.86 -0.24 -27.23
C HIS A 157 5.74 -1.24 -26.84
N VAL A 158 4.75 -0.80 -26.08
CA VAL A 158 3.59 -1.64 -25.75
C VAL A 158 2.77 -2.00 -26.98
N ASP A 159 2.67 -1.08 -27.94
CA ASP A 159 2.00 -1.32 -29.24
C ASP A 159 2.59 -2.51 -29.99
N PHE A 160 3.91 -2.70 -29.92
CA PHE A 160 4.59 -3.85 -30.51
C PHE A 160 4.21 -5.17 -29.79
N LEU A 161 4.07 -5.14 -28.47
CA LEU A 161 3.63 -6.31 -27.68
C LEU A 161 2.16 -6.63 -27.96
N HIS A 162 1.30 -5.62 -27.97
CA HIS A 162 -0.13 -5.79 -28.22
C HIS A 162 -0.41 -6.35 -29.63
N LYS A 163 0.33 -5.92 -30.66
CA LYS A 163 0.25 -6.50 -32.02
C LYS A 163 0.61 -7.98 -32.08
N ARG A 164 1.34 -8.49 -31.09
CA ARG A 164 1.70 -9.91 -30.92
C ARG A 164 0.78 -10.67 -29.97
N GLY A 165 -0.25 -10.02 -29.45
CA GLY A 165 -1.23 -10.61 -28.54
C GLY A 165 -0.85 -10.55 -27.07
N TYR A 166 0.28 -9.95 -26.69
CA TYR A 166 0.69 -9.81 -25.29
C TYR A 166 0.00 -8.60 -24.65
N LYS A 167 -1.10 -8.81 -23.97
CA LYS A 167 -1.95 -7.78 -23.37
C LYS A 167 -2.16 -7.95 -21.86
N GLY A 168 -1.37 -8.83 -21.22
CA GLY A 168 -1.45 -9.10 -19.78
C GLY A 168 -2.31 -10.31 -19.42
N ASP A 169 -2.73 -11.11 -20.40
CA ASP A 169 -3.56 -12.30 -20.14
C ASP A 169 -2.91 -13.25 -19.17
N GLY A 170 -3.69 -13.68 -18.15
CA GLY A 170 -3.26 -14.64 -17.13
C GLY A 170 -2.45 -14.04 -15.97
N VAL A 171 -1.98 -12.81 -16.07
CA VAL A 171 -1.26 -12.09 -15.01
C VAL A 171 -2.22 -11.42 -14.04
N ILE A 172 -1.96 -11.51 -12.74
CA ILE A 172 -2.68 -10.74 -11.71
C ILE A 172 -1.80 -9.58 -11.26
N VAL A 173 -2.33 -8.36 -11.39
CA VAL A 173 -1.70 -7.12 -10.95
C VAL A 173 -2.37 -6.63 -9.66
N GLY A 174 -1.59 -6.35 -8.63
CA GLY A 174 -2.01 -5.62 -7.44
C GLY A 174 -1.80 -4.12 -7.66
N HIS A 175 -2.86 -3.36 -7.62
CA HIS A 175 -2.83 -1.91 -7.79
C HIS A 175 -3.00 -1.23 -6.43
N PHE A 176 -1.96 -0.56 -5.95
CA PHE A 176 -1.89 0.12 -4.65
C PHE A 176 -1.98 1.63 -4.85
N ASP A 177 -3.02 2.23 -4.28
CA ASP A 177 -3.27 3.66 -4.43
C ASP A 177 -4.25 4.17 -3.35
N ASN A 178 -4.79 5.37 -3.55
CA ASN A 178 -5.78 6.01 -2.66
C ASN A 178 -7.23 5.57 -2.89
N GLY A 179 -7.45 4.52 -3.66
CA GLY A 179 -8.76 4.02 -4.09
C GLY A 179 -8.96 4.16 -5.61
N CYS A 180 -10.17 3.86 -6.07
CA CYS A 180 -10.53 3.89 -7.50
C CYS A 180 -11.90 4.57 -7.68
N PHE A 181 -12.02 5.82 -7.20
CA PHE A 181 -13.28 6.57 -7.21
C PHE A 181 -13.97 6.51 -8.57
N ASN A 182 -15.27 6.15 -8.52
CA ASN A 182 -16.15 6.13 -9.69
C ASN A 182 -15.71 5.19 -10.84
N ALA A 183 -14.67 4.35 -10.67
CA ALA A 183 -14.19 3.47 -11.74
C ALA A 183 -15.29 2.53 -12.27
N ALA A 184 -16.19 2.08 -11.40
CA ALA A 184 -17.31 1.22 -11.78
C ALA A 184 -18.31 1.87 -12.77
N ASN A 185 -18.28 3.17 -12.94
CA ASN A 185 -19.14 3.93 -13.88
C ASN A 185 -18.39 4.42 -15.12
N ILE A 186 -17.12 4.04 -15.28
CA ILE A 186 -16.29 4.43 -16.43
C ILE A 186 -16.21 3.28 -17.42
N GLN A 187 -16.82 3.44 -18.61
CA GLN A 187 -16.88 2.43 -19.67
C GLN A 187 -15.51 1.79 -19.99
N GLY A 188 -14.41 2.53 -19.84
CA GLY A 188 -13.06 2.01 -20.07
C GLY A 188 -12.68 0.85 -19.15
N PHE A 189 -13.34 0.69 -17.99
CA PHE A 189 -13.12 -0.39 -17.04
C PHE A 189 -14.16 -1.52 -17.09
N ASP A 190 -15.19 -1.43 -17.96
CA ASP A 190 -16.22 -2.47 -18.08
C ASP A 190 -15.61 -3.85 -18.33
N SER A 191 -14.66 -3.92 -19.23
CA SER A 191 -13.97 -5.17 -19.57
C SER A 191 -13.19 -5.79 -18.39
N LEU A 192 -12.77 -4.99 -17.43
CA LEU A 192 -12.17 -5.44 -16.18
C LEU A 192 -13.25 -5.78 -15.14
N LEU A 193 -14.07 -4.79 -14.77
CA LEU A 193 -14.92 -4.84 -13.58
C LEU A 193 -16.15 -5.75 -13.74
N GLN A 194 -16.60 -5.99 -14.97
CA GLN A 194 -17.76 -6.85 -15.28
C GLN A 194 -17.36 -8.29 -15.65
N THR A 195 -16.10 -8.68 -15.42
CA THR A 195 -15.60 -10.01 -15.78
C THR A 195 -14.80 -10.63 -14.60
N SER A 196 -14.40 -11.89 -14.74
CA SER A 196 -13.55 -12.58 -13.77
C SER A 196 -12.12 -12.02 -13.66
N ARG A 197 -11.77 -10.99 -14.43
CA ARG A 197 -10.48 -10.32 -14.33
C ARG A 197 -10.40 -9.35 -13.14
N PHE A 198 -11.54 -8.89 -12.63
CA PHE A 198 -11.60 -8.26 -11.31
C PHE A 198 -11.54 -9.36 -10.25
N VAL A 199 -10.34 -9.55 -9.68
CA VAL A 199 -10.08 -10.61 -8.68
C VAL A 199 -10.65 -10.24 -7.31
N GLY A 200 -10.76 -8.94 -7.03
CA GLY A 200 -11.30 -8.39 -5.79
C GLY A 200 -10.64 -7.07 -5.41
N ALA A 201 -11.00 -6.58 -4.25
CA ALA A 201 -10.45 -5.35 -3.69
C ALA A 201 -10.30 -5.44 -2.17
N ARG A 202 -9.49 -4.55 -1.59
CA ARG A 202 -9.40 -4.33 -0.16
C ARG A 202 -9.16 -2.86 0.13
N ASP A 203 -10.06 -2.25 0.86
CA ASP A 203 -9.88 -0.95 1.50
C ASP A 203 -9.32 -1.17 2.90
N ILE A 204 -8.03 -0.85 3.08
CA ILE A 204 -7.33 -1.05 4.35
C ILE A 204 -7.57 0.15 5.27
N VAL A 205 -7.79 1.32 4.69
CA VAL A 205 -8.03 2.56 5.43
C VAL A 205 -9.35 2.49 6.20
N ASP A 206 -10.43 2.07 5.53
CA ASP A 206 -11.77 1.97 6.13
C ASP A 206 -12.12 0.54 6.59
N GLY A 207 -11.20 -0.43 6.41
CA GLY A 207 -11.37 -1.81 6.89
C GLY A 207 -12.43 -2.62 6.16
N ASN A 208 -12.72 -2.32 4.88
CA ASN A 208 -13.74 -2.99 4.05
C ASN A 208 -13.19 -3.36 2.66
N ASP A 209 -14.04 -3.80 1.74
CA ASP A 209 -13.63 -4.23 0.39
C ASP A 209 -14.09 -3.26 -0.72
N ASN A 210 -14.59 -2.08 -0.37
CA ASN A 210 -15.08 -1.10 -1.33
C ASN A 210 -14.05 0.02 -1.55
N VAL A 211 -13.34 -0.03 -2.67
CA VAL A 211 -12.33 0.97 -3.07
C VAL A 211 -12.87 2.03 -4.05
N PHE A 212 -14.17 2.01 -4.37
CA PHE A 212 -14.76 2.84 -5.42
C PHE A 212 -15.36 4.17 -4.93
N ASN A 213 -15.35 4.41 -3.62
CA ASN A 213 -15.94 5.60 -3.01
C ASN A 213 -14.97 6.77 -2.87
N ASP A 214 -13.67 6.54 -3.02
CA ASP A 214 -12.61 7.52 -2.82
C ASP A 214 -11.45 7.28 -3.78
N GLY A 215 -10.54 8.27 -3.94
CA GLY A 215 -9.29 8.11 -4.67
C GLY A 215 -9.38 8.30 -6.18
N THR A 216 -9.46 9.54 -6.64
CA THR A 216 -9.40 9.87 -8.08
C THR A 216 -8.03 9.62 -8.69
N HIS A 217 -6.95 9.73 -7.90
CA HIS A 217 -5.60 9.42 -8.36
C HIS A 217 -5.48 7.94 -8.74
N GLY A 218 -5.93 7.01 -7.90
CA GLY A 218 -5.90 5.58 -8.22
C GLY A 218 -6.77 5.21 -9.42
N THR A 219 -7.88 5.92 -9.68
CA THR A 219 -8.62 5.74 -10.94
C THR A 219 -7.77 6.13 -12.15
N SER A 220 -7.02 7.22 -12.05
CA SER A 220 -6.17 7.70 -13.14
C SER A 220 -5.00 6.75 -13.39
N THR A 221 -4.31 6.29 -12.35
CA THR A 221 -3.18 5.36 -12.48
C THR A 221 -3.65 3.98 -12.95
N LEU A 222 -4.80 3.48 -12.47
CA LEU A 222 -5.42 2.26 -12.98
C LEU A 222 -5.74 2.35 -14.47
N SER A 223 -6.15 3.53 -14.96
CA SER A 223 -6.47 3.71 -16.38
C SER A 223 -5.25 3.52 -17.29
N CYS A 224 -4.06 3.89 -16.82
CA CYS A 224 -2.81 3.67 -17.55
C CYS A 224 -2.50 2.18 -17.79
N LEU A 225 -3.05 1.31 -16.94
CA LEU A 225 -2.83 -0.14 -16.99
C LEU A 225 -4.02 -0.87 -17.65
N ALA A 226 -5.21 -0.66 -17.12
CA ALA A 226 -6.38 -1.50 -17.31
C ALA A 226 -7.42 -0.94 -18.28
N ALA A 227 -7.36 0.35 -18.65
CA ALA A 227 -8.36 0.92 -19.56
C ALA A 227 -8.41 0.14 -20.87
N ASN A 228 -9.64 -0.14 -21.34
CA ASN A 228 -9.88 -0.84 -22.59
C ASN A 228 -11.07 -0.19 -23.33
N ALA A 229 -10.83 1.00 -23.87
CA ALA A 229 -11.76 1.75 -24.70
C ALA A 229 -11.06 2.13 -26.02
N PRO A 230 -10.99 1.19 -27.00
CA PRO A 230 -10.36 1.45 -28.30
C PRO A 230 -10.87 2.73 -28.96
N GLY A 231 -9.96 3.53 -29.46
CA GLY A 231 -10.24 4.85 -30.04
C GLY A 231 -10.32 5.99 -29.02
N LYS A 232 -10.36 5.70 -27.72
CA LYS A 232 -10.36 6.69 -26.64
C LYS A 232 -9.11 6.58 -25.76
N MET A 233 -8.94 5.43 -25.12
CA MET A 233 -7.80 5.13 -24.26
C MET A 233 -7.66 3.62 -24.07
N VAL A 234 -6.45 3.08 -24.29
CA VAL A 234 -6.12 1.68 -23.99
C VAL A 234 -4.87 1.66 -23.13
N GLY A 235 -4.94 1.01 -21.99
CA GLY A 235 -3.83 0.85 -21.04
C GLY A 235 -2.77 -0.14 -21.52
N THR A 236 -1.70 -0.27 -20.74
CA THR A 236 -0.56 -1.14 -21.08
C THR A 236 -0.85 -2.63 -20.90
N SER A 237 -1.84 -2.99 -20.07
CA SER A 237 -2.21 -4.38 -19.79
C SER A 237 -3.73 -4.57 -19.70
N PRO A 238 -4.47 -4.27 -20.82
CA PRO A 238 -5.94 -4.21 -20.80
C PRO A 238 -6.61 -5.57 -20.58
N ASN A 239 -5.86 -6.67 -20.68
CA ASN A 239 -6.36 -8.04 -20.45
C ASN A 239 -5.84 -8.65 -19.15
N ALA A 240 -5.01 -7.96 -18.37
CA ALA A 240 -4.59 -8.45 -17.07
C ALA A 240 -5.76 -8.53 -16.08
N SER A 241 -5.63 -9.36 -15.08
CA SER A 241 -6.50 -9.39 -13.91
C SER A 241 -5.99 -8.44 -12.84
N PHE A 242 -6.89 -7.85 -12.06
CA PHE A 242 -6.50 -6.87 -11.04
C PHE A 242 -7.10 -7.19 -9.68
N TYR A 243 -6.26 -6.97 -8.65
CA TYR A 243 -6.69 -6.84 -7.27
C TYR A 243 -6.41 -5.40 -6.81
N LEU A 244 -7.46 -4.68 -6.40
CA LEU A 244 -7.38 -3.25 -6.09
C LEU A 244 -7.21 -3.04 -4.59
N LEU A 245 -6.24 -2.19 -4.19
CA LEU A 245 -5.90 -1.95 -2.81
C LEU A 245 -5.89 -0.45 -2.50
N ARG A 246 -6.73 -0.04 -1.57
CA ARG A 246 -6.65 1.31 -1.00
C ARG A 246 -5.82 1.27 0.26
N THR A 247 -4.65 1.90 0.21
CA THR A 247 -3.68 1.99 1.31
C THR A 247 -3.53 3.39 1.85
N GLU A 248 -3.99 4.40 1.08
CA GLU A 248 -3.81 5.82 1.33
C GLU A 248 -5.07 6.51 1.82
N ASN A 249 -4.92 7.35 2.83
CA ASN A 249 -5.95 8.26 3.29
C ASN A 249 -5.77 9.64 2.65
N ASN A 250 -6.76 10.10 1.89
CA ASN A 250 -6.71 11.41 1.22
C ASN A 250 -6.65 12.60 2.18
N ASN A 251 -7.01 12.39 3.46
CA ASN A 251 -7.15 13.46 4.45
C ASN A 251 -5.97 13.54 5.42
N SER A 252 -4.99 12.65 5.33
CA SER A 252 -3.83 12.60 6.21
C SER A 252 -2.62 12.04 5.49
N GLU A 253 -1.43 12.27 6.04
CA GLU A 253 -0.16 11.68 5.63
C GLU A 253 0.50 11.15 6.90
N THR A 254 0.27 9.88 7.23
CA THR A 254 0.80 9.26 8.45
C THR A 254 1.64 8.04 8.13
N ILE A 255 2.56 7.70 9.02
CA ILE A 255 3.39 6.48 8.83
C ILE A 255 2.53 5.20 8.88
N GLN A 256 1.28 5.26 9.35
CA GLN A 256 0.34 4.15 9.27
C GLN A 256 0.10 3.71 7.83
N GLU A 257 0.17 4.61 6.85
CA GLU A 257 -0.02 4.30 5.43
C GLU A 257 1.07 3.35 4.90
N GLU A 258 2.29 3.45 5.38
CA GLU A 258 3.32 2.44 5.08
C GLU A 258 2.92 1.05 5.60
N TYR A 259 2.36 0.96 6.81
CA TYR A 259 1.87 -0.32 7.35
C TYR A 259 0.63 -0.83 6.63
N ASN A 260 -0.26 0.07 6.18
CA ASN A 260 -1.40 -0.29 5.32
C ASN A 260 -0.91 -0.93 4.03
N TRP A 261 0.10 -0.33 3.39
CA TRP A 261 0.73 -0.91 2.19
C TRP A 261 1.32 -2.29 2.47
N VAL A 262 2.05 -2.45 3.58
CA VAL A 262 2.61 -3.75 3.99
C VAL A 262 1.52 -4.81 4.11
N TYR A 263 0.44 -4.50 4.82
CA TYR A 263 -0.70 -5.42 4.96
C TYR A 263 -1.36 -5.73 3.62
N GLY A 264 -1.55 -4.73 2.77
CA GLY A 264 -2.07 -4.91 1.40
C GLY A 264 -1.19 -5.82 0.56
N ALA A 265 0.14 -5.65 0.64
CA ALA A 265 1.12 -6.48 -0.04
C ALA A 265 1.07 -7.95 0.41
N GLU A 266 0.87 -8.19 1.70
CA GLU A 266 0.71 -9.53 2.26
C GLU A 266 -0.59 -10.22 1.82
N VAL A 267 -1.69 -9.46 1.75
CA VAL A 267 -2.97 -9.94 1.19
C VAL A 267 -2.81 -10.31 -0.28
N ALA A 268 -2.23 -9.40 -1.08
CA ALA A 268 -1.99 -9.61 -2.50
C ALA A 268 -1.05 -10.81 -2.77
N ASP A 269 0.03 -10.97 -1.98
CA ASP A 269 0.91 -12.13 -2.02
C ASP A 269 0.13 -13.43 -1.79
N SER A 270 -0.73 -13.45 -0.77
CA SER A 270 -1.50 -14.63 -0.40
C SER A 270 -2.52 -15.05 -1.47
N ILE A 271 -3.08 -14.08 -2.21
CA ILE A 271 -4.00 -14.31 -3.34
C ILE A 271 -3.28 -14.85 -4.57
N GLY A 272 -1.97 -14.55 -4.71
CA GLY A 272 -1.15 -14.97 -5.86
C GLY A 272 -0.96 -13.88 -6.90
N VAL A 273 -1.02 -12.62 -6.50
CA VAL A 273 -0.63 -11.47 -7.34
C VAL A 273 0.83 -11.61 -7.76
N GLU A 274 1.13 -11.30 -9.01
CA GLU A 274 2.46 -11.49 -9.61
C GLU A 274 3.22 -10.17 -9.83
N VAL A 275 2.48 -9.06 -9.94
CA VAL A 275 3.04 -7.72 -10.18
C VAL A 275 2.37 -6.73 -9.23
N PHE A 276 3.15 -5.95 -8.51
CA PHE A 276 2.65 -4.79 -7.75
C PHE A 276 2.94 -3.51 -8.52
N THR A 277 1.95 -2.64 -8.62
CA THR A 277 2.11 -1.28 -9.12
C THR A 277 1.74 -0.30 -8.01
N THR A 278 2.64 0.61 -7.71
CA THR A 278 2.51 1.57 -6.61
C THR A 278 2.89 2.96 -7.11
N SER A 279 1.94 3.87 -7.14
CA SER A 279 2.17 5.28 -7.51
C SER A 279 2.20 6.16 -6.26
N LEU A 280 2.93 5.70 -5.24
CA LEU A 280 3.01 6.29 -3.91
C LEU A 280 4.47 6.52 -3.51
N GLY A 281 4.67 7.40 -2.51
CA GLY A 281 6.01 7.64 -1.98
C GLY A 281 6.02 8.49 -0.72
N TYR A 282 6.81 8.07 0.27
CA TYR A 282 6.84 8.67 1.60
C TYR A 282 8.18 9.32 1.90
N THR A 283 8.11 10.55 2.41
CA THR A 283 9.26 11.32 2.91
C THR A 283 8.93 12.07 4.19
N THR A 284 7.81 12.78 4.21
CA THR A 284 7.38 13.62 5.33
C THR A 284 5.93 13.31 5.67
N PHE A 285 5.61 13.36 6.95
CA PHE A 285 4.31 13.03 7.51
C PHE A 285 3.71 14.22 8.26
N ASP A 286 2.43 14.14 8.57
CA ASP A 286 1.71 15.14 9.38
C ASP A 286 2.34 15.30 10.76
N ASN A 287 2.77 14.22 11.37
CA ASN A 287 3.65 14.26 12.54
C ASN A 287 5.12 14.32 12.08
N ASN A 288 5.73 15.49 12.19
CA ASN A 288 7.12 15.70 11.78
C ASN A 288 8.14 14.78 12.48
N MET A 289 7.81 14.23 13.64
CA MET A 289 8.67 13.26 14.33
C MET A 289 8.75 11.90 13.61
N SER A 290 7.79 11.62 12.73
CA SER A 290 7.77 10.43 11.89
C SER A 290 8.46 10.64 10.54
N ASN A 291 8.91 11.86 10.21
CA ASN A 291 9.52 12.16 8.93
C ASN A 291 10.77 11.30 8.70
N HIS A 292 10.90 10.80 7.48
CA HIS A 292 12.14 10.20 7.04
C HIS A 292 13.22 11.26 6.79
N THR A 293 14.44 10.90 7.04
CA THR A 293 15.62 11.61 6.57
C THR A 293 16.16 10.90 5.34
N TYR A 294 17.01 11.57 4.56
CA TYR A 294 17.66 10.90 3.43
C TYR A 294 18.43 9.65 3.84
N ALA A 295 19.06 9.65 5.03
CA ALA A 295 19.77 8.49 5.56
C ALA A 295 18.87 7.28 5.87
N ASP A 296 17.56 7.49 5.99
CA ASP A 296 16.60 6.43 6.21
C ASP A 296 16.26 5.68 4.92
N LEU A 297 16.46 6.34 3.76
CA LEU A 297 16.19 5.77 2.43
C LEU A 297 17.42 5.00 1.93
N ASN A 298 17.81 3.98 2.64
CA ASN A 298 19.01 3.17 2.39
C ASN A 298 18.70 1.75 1.86
N GLY A 299 17.46 1.48 1.51
CA GLY A 299 17.01 0.20 0.99
C GLY A 299 16.50 -0.80 2.03
N ASN A 300 16.61 -0.52 3.35
CA ASN A 300 16.31 -1.52 4.38
C ASN A 300 15.70 -0.98 5.68
N LYS A 301 15.27 0.29 5.74
CA LYS A 301 14.93 0.90 7.03
C LYS A 301 13.44 1.13 7.22
N THR A 302 12.76 1.73 6.25
CA THR A 302 11.33 2.03 6.39
C THR A 302 10.48 0.76 6.32
N PRO A 303 9.34 0.69 7.01
CA PRO A 303 8.46 -0.49 6.97
C PRO A 303 8.08 -0.90 5.55
N ILE A 304 7.69 0.07 4.72
CA ILE A 304 7.27 -0.19 3.33
C ILE A 304 8.44 -0.68 2.46
N THR A 305 9.64 -0.11 2.62
CA THR A 305 10.85 -0.53 1.90
C THR A 305 11.25 -1.96 2.25
N ILE A 306 11.21 -2.31 3.54
CA ILE A 306 11.44 -3.68 4.01
C ILE A 306 10.45 -4.65 3.36
N ALA A 307 9.16 -4.28 3.35
CA ALA A 307 8.11 -5.12 2.78
C ALA A 307 8.19 -5.23 1.25
N ALA A 308 8.58 -4.16 0.55
CA ALA A 308 8.82 -4.19 -0.89
C ALA A 308 9.93 -5.18 -1.27
N ASN A 309 11.03 -5.20 -0.51
CA ASN A 309 12.09 -6.19 -0.65
C ASN A 309 11.60 -7.62 -0.33
N ILE A 310 10.73 -7.77 0.68
CA ILE A 310 10.15 -9.08 0.99
C ILE A 310 9.27 -9.55 -0.18
N ALA A 311 8.41 -8.69 -0.72
CA ALA A 311 7.58 -9.01 -1.88
C ALA A 311 8.41 -9.49 -3.07
N ALA A 312 9.49 -8.77 -3.40
CA ALA A 312 10.42 -9.15 -4.47
C ALA A 312 11.07 -10.52 -4.21
N ARG A 313 11.57 -10.78 -2.99
CA ARG A 313 12.11 -12.09 -2.60
C ARG A 313 11.07 -13.22 -2.65
N LYS A 314 9.79 -12.88 -2.56
CA LYS A 314 8.67 -13.81 -2.72
C LYS A 314 8.25 -14.02 -4.18
N GLY A 315 9.00 -13.45 -5.13
CA GLY A 315 8.82 -13.65 -6.57
C GLY A 315 7.78 -12.73 -7.20
N ILE A 316 7.48 -11.61 -6.57
CA ILE A 316 6.58 -10.57 -7.09
C ILE A 316 7.44 -9.50 -7.76
N ILE A 317 7.05 -9.07 -8.94
CA ILE A 317 7.64 -7.90 -9.59
C ILE A 317 7.03 -6.66 -8.95
N VAL A 318 7.84 -5.86 -8.26
CA VAL A 318 7.38 -4.64 -7.60
C VAL A 318 7.85 -3.44 -8.42
N LEU A 319 6.88 -2.64 -8.89
CA LEU A 319 7.12 -1.37 -9.57
C LEU A 319 6.61 -0.24 -8.69
N ASN A 320 7.47 0.73 -8.41
CA ASN A 320 7.11 1.90 -7.62
C ASN A 320 7.56 3.17 -8.32
N SER A 321 6.76 4.25 -8.24
CA SER A 321 7.19 5.55 -8.72
C SER A 321 8.43 6.04 -7.95
N ALA A 322 9.36 6.70 -8.63
CA ALA A 322 10.52 7.30 -7.97
C ALA A 322 10.12 8.45 -7.02
N GLY A 323 8.95 9.05 -7.25
CA GLY A 323 8.44 10.19 -6.51
C GLY A 323 8.42 11.49 -7.32
N ASN A 324 7.83 12.54 -6.75
CA ASN A 324 7.60 13.85 -7.38
C ASN A 324 8.41 14.97 -6.71
N GLU A 325 9.58 14.63 -6.19
CA GLU A 325 10.38 15.53 -5.36
C GLU A 325 11.52 16.22 -6.13
N GLY A 326 11.73 15.91 -7.43
CA GLY A 326 12.86 16.39 -8.21
C GLY A 326 12.98 17.90 -8.33
N ALA A 327 11.87 18.64 -8.26
CA ALA A 327 11.84 20.11 -8.25
C ALA A 327 11.66 20.71 -6.83
N LYS A 328 11.58 19.87 -5.80
CA LYS A 328 11.37 20.28 -4.40
C LYS A 328 12.67 20.16 -3.59
N PRO A 329 12.75 20.71 -2.38
CA PRO A 329 13.95 20.64 -1.55
C PRO A 329 14.43 19.22 -1.21
N TRP A 330 13.52 18.22 -1.18
CA TRP A 330 13.87 16.83 -0.95
C TRP A 330 14.71 16.26 -2.10
N PHE A 331 14.32 16.50 -3.35
CA PHE A 331 15.01 16.14 -4.58
C PHE A 331 15.12 14.64 -4.88
N TYR A 332 15.41 13.82 -3.88
CA TYR A 332 15.70 12.40 -4.03
C TYR A 332 14.44 11.54 -4.12
N ILE A 333 14.64 10.26 -4.44
CA ILE A 333 13.58 9.23 -4.40
C ILE A 333 12.96 9.14 -3.02
N SER A 334 11.73 8.63 -2.94
CA SER A 334 10.95 8.39 -1.72
C SER A 334 10.87 6.90 -1.38
N ALA A 335 10.55 6.55 -0.11
CA ALA A 335 10.25 5.17 0.22
C ALA A 335 8.90 4.74 -0.45
N PRO A 336 8.78 3.53 -1.02
CA PRO A 336 9.74 2.44 -1.04
C PRO A 336 10.65 2.39 -2.28
N ALA A 337 10.71 3.45 -3.12
CA ALA A 337 11.54 3.45 -4.32
C ALA A 337 13.05 3.25 -4.02
N ASP A 338 13.46 3.44 -2.76
CA ASP A 338 14.81 3.15 -2.28
C ASP A 338 15.12 1.66 -2.09
N ALA A 339 14.13 0.77 -2.19
CA ALA A 339 14.30 -0.66 -1.96
C ALA A 339 15.25 -1.31 -2.98
N ASP A 340 15.98 -2.36 -2.56
CA ASP A 340 17.08 -2.95 -3.31
C ASP A 340 16.65 -3.82 -4.49
N SER A 341 15.47 -4.44 -4.38
CA SER A 341 15.08 -5.54 -5.28
C SER A 341 13.83 -5.21 -6.09
N ILE A 342 13.50 -3.93 -6.24
CA ILE A 342 12.33 -3.45 -6.97
C ILE A 342 12.73 -2.58 -8.16
N LEU A 343 11.75 -2.18 -8.96
CA LEU A 343 11.91 -1.24 -10.04
C LEU A 343 11.39 0.14 -9.60
N ALA A 344 12.30 1.08 -9.34
CA ALA A 344 11.98 2.49 -9.15
C ALA A 344 11.84 3.17 -10.51
N ILE A 345 10.66 3.73 -10.79
CA ILE A 345 10.30 4.25 -12.12
C ILE A 345 10.26 5.77 -12.07
N GLY A 346 11.20 6.40 -12.78
CA GLY A 346 11.21 7.85 -13.02
C GLY A 346 10.20 8.26 -14.09
N ALA A 347 9.75 9.51 -14.04
CA ALA A 347 8.86 10.08 -15.03
C ALA A 347 9.65 10.77 -16.15
N VAL A 348 9.17 10.62 -17.40
CA VAL A 348 9.68 11.29 -18.58
C VAL A 348 8.55 12.04 -19.29
N ASP A 349 8.91 13.05 -20.08
CA ASP A 349 7.98 13.72 -20.99
C ASP A 349 7.78 12.94 -22.30
N GLY A 350 6.97 13.48 -23.22
CA GLY A 350 6.70 12.85 -24.52
C GLY A 350 7.91 12.71 -25.46
N LYS A 351 9.06 13.29 -25.12
CA LYS A 351 10.34 13.16 -25.84
C LYS A 351 11.29 12.16 -25.20
N GLY A 352 10.90 11.57 -24.05
CA GLY A 352 11.76 10.70 -23.27
C GLY A 352 12.75 11.44 -22.39
N GLU A 353 12.63 12.76 -22.23
CA GLU A 353 13.44 13.56 -21.33
C GLU A 353 12.86 13.48 -19.90
N ILE A 354 13.73 13.50 -18.88
CA ILE A 354 13.28 13.41 -17.49
C ILE A 354 12.32 14.57 -17.15
N ALA A 355 11.17 14.25 -16.60
CA ALA A 355 10.20 15.26 -16.15
C ALA A 355 10.77 16.02 -14.94
N LYS A 356 10.61 17.34 -14.91
CA LYS A 356 11.19 18.20 -13.86
C LYS A 356 10.81 17.79 -12.44
N PHE A 357 9.63 17.22 -12.24
CA PHE A 357 9.16 16.77 -10.93
C PHE A 357 9.69 15.39 -10.54
N SER A 358 10.17 14.58 -11.51
CA SER A 358 10.63 13.22 -11.20
C SER A 358 11.78 13.25 -10.21
N SER A 359 11.65 12.48 -9.14
CA SER A 359 12.72 12.32 -8.15
C SER A 359 13.98 11.68 -8.73
N TYR A 360 15.12 11.97 -8.12
CA TYR A 360 16.44 11.51 -8.56
C TYR A 360 17.05 10.52 -7.56
N GLY A 361 17.84 9.57 -8.08
CA GLY A 361 18.78 8.81 -7.26
C GLY A 361 20.05 9.64 -6.96
N PRO A 362 20.98 9.03 -6.27
CA PRO A 362 20.92 7.70 -5.67
C PRO A 362 20.08 7.67 -4.38
N ASN A 363 19.80 6.46 -3.87
CA ASN A 363 19.36 6.31 -2.49
C ASN A 363 20.56 6.50 -1.52
N ALA A 364 20.31 6.49 -0.20
CA ALA A 364 21.37 6.71 0.80
C ALA A 364 22.43 5.59 0.84
N ALA A 365 22.21 4.47 0.19
CA ALA A 365 23.22 3.41 0.01
C ALA A 365 24.03 3.56 -1.29
N GLY A 366 23.79 4.64 -2.07
CA GLY A 366 24.52 4.94 -3.29
C GLY A 366 24.03 4.17 -4.54
N ARG A 367 22.79 3.70 -4.53
CA ARG A 367 22.17 2.91 -5.61
C ARG A 367 21.08 3.69 -6.28
#